data_93d2deb8b27efb5e7749a11cd59e349d
#
_entry.id   93d2deb8b27efb5e7749a11cd59e349d
#
_cell.length_a   1.000
_cell.length_b   1.000
_cell.length_c   1.000
_cell.angle_alpha   90.00
_cell.angle_beta   90.00
_cell.angle_gamma   90.00
#
_symmetry.space_group_name_H-M   'P 1'
#
loop_
_entity.id
_entity.type
_entity.pdbx_description
1 polymer ?
#
loop_
_entity_poly.entity_id
_entity_poly.type
_entity_poly.pdbx_seq_one_letter_code
_entity_poly.pdbx_strand_id
1 'polypeptide(L)'
;MRDLNYELKQLCRRNRDGSYATQRDRERVLDLVAGQLQELGYRHMAAASLKPKHVEGLVERWQAEGLAVGTIKNRMAELRWWAEKIGKQNVIARDNDHYGIGNRQYVTNVSKARELS
;
A
#
# COMPACT_ATOMS: atom_id res chain seq x y z
N MET A 1 18.66 5.12 -16.35
CA MET A 1 17.77 4.10 -15.75
C MET A 1 16.58 4.79 -15.10
N ARG A 2 15.41 4.24 -15.32
CA ARG A 2 14.19 4.80 -14.74
C ARG A 2 13.99 4.25 -13.35
N ASP A 3 13.61 5.12 -12.42
CA ASP A 3 13.32 4.66 -11.08
C ASP A 3 11.84 4.30 -10.94
N LEU A 4 11.49 3.71 -9.81
CA LEU A 4 10.13 3.26 -9.56
C LEU A 4 9.15 4.43 -9.58
N ASN A 5 9.55 5.57 -9.04
CA ASN A 5 8.69 6.75 -9.03
C ASN A 5 8.26 7.13 -10.44
N TYR A 6 9.21 7.13 -11.37
CA TYR A 6 8.92 7.47 -12.75
C TYR A 6 7.95 6.47 -13.37
N GLU A 7 8.19 5.17 -13.15
CA GLU A 7 7.37 4.13 -13.75
C GLU A 7 5.94 4.16 -13.21
N LEU A 8 5.78 4.40 -11.91
CA LEU A 8 4.44 4.51 -11.33
C LEU A 8 3.71 5.74 -11.84
N LYS A 9 4.43 6.83 -12.02
CA LYS A 9 3.83 8.03 -12.58
C LYS A 9 3.31 7.78 -14.01
N GLN A 10 4.09 7.07 -14.82
CA GLN A 10 3.65 6.71 -16.16
C GLN A 10 2.45 5.77 -16.12
N LEU A 11 2.43 4.83 -15.19
CA LEU A 11 1.30 3.93 -15.02
C LEU A 11 0.02 4.73 -14.72
N CYS A 12 0.12 5.71 -13.82
CA CYS A 12 -1.02 6.56 -13.49
C CYS A 12 -1.50 7.36 -14.70
N ARG A 13 -0.57 7.86 -15.49
CA ARG A 13 -0.92 8.67 -16.67
C ARG A 13 -1.57 7.85 -17.76
N ARG A 14 -1.20 6.59 -17.89
CA ARG A 14 -1.80 5.70 -18.89
C ARG A 14 -3.15 5.15 -18.46
N ASN A 15 -3.46 5.21 -17.17
CA ASN A 15 -4.68 4.61 -16.61
C ASN A 15 -5.39 5.64 -15.73
N ARG A 16 -6.12 6.54 -16.35
CA ARG A 16 -6.73 7.67 -15.65
C ARG A 16 -8.10 7.31 -15.12
N ASP A 17 -8.15 6.33 -14.25
CA ASP A 17 -9.39 5.88 -13.65
C ASP A 17 -9.84 6.84 -12.55
N GLY A 18 -11.14 7.06 -12.47
CA GLY A 18 -11.72 7.85 -11.40
C GLY A 18 -11.70 9.35 -11.68
N SER A 19 -12.15 10.12 -10.70
CA SER A 19 -12.20 11.56 -10.81
C SER A 19 -10.79 12.16 -10.84
N TYR A 20 -10.72 13.44 -11.22
CA TYR A 20 -9.45 14.14 -11.26
C TYR A 20 -8.77 14.15 -9.89
N ALA A 21 -9.55 14.38 -8.83
CA ALA A 21 -9.01 14.36 -7.47
C ALA A 21 -8.48 12.98 -7.09
N THR A 22 -9.19 11.93 -7.47
CA THR A 22 -8.77 10.56 -7.22
C THR A 22 -7.45 10.26 -7.93
N GLN A 23 -7.32 10.70 -9.18
CA GLN A 23 -6.09 10.49 -9.94
C GLN A 23 -4.91 11.19 -9.29
N ARG A 24 -5.12 12.38 -8.80
CA ARG A 24 -4.07 13.16 -8.15
C ARG A 24 -3.62 12.50 -6.84
N ASP A 25 -4.58 12.08 -6.04
CA ASP A 25 -4.27 11.40 -4.78
C ASP A 25 -3.51 10.10 -5.04
N ARG A 26 -3.90 9.38 -6.08
CA ARG A 26 -3.22 8.14 -6.46
C ARG A 26 -1.76 8.38 -6.79
N GLU A 27 -1.48 9.38 -7.62
CA GLU A 27 -0.10 9.72 -7.96
C GLU A 27 0.71 10.06 -6.71
N ARG A 28 0.11 10.83 -5.81
CA ARG A 28 0.79 11.24 -4.59
C ARG A 28 1.11 10.04 -3.71
N VAL A 29 0.14 9.15 -3.51
CA VAL A 29 0.33 7.99 -2.66
C VAL A 29 1.37 7.04 -3.26
N LEU A 30 1.29 6.79 -4.57
CA LEU A 30 2.22 5.86 -5.20
C LEU A 30 3.63 6.44 -5.25
N ASP A 31 3.77 7.74 -5.39
CA ASP A 31 5.08 8.37 -5.31
C ASP A 31 5.70 8.20 -3.92
N LEU A 32 4.89 8.39 -2.88
CA LEU A 32 5.32 8.15 -1.50
C LEU A 32 5.73 6.69 -1.30
N VAL A 33 4.91 5.77 -1.79
CA VAL A 33 5.17 4.34 -1.67
C VAL A 33 6.49 3.97 -2.34
N ALA A 34 6.75 4.53 -3.53
CA ALA A 34 8.00 4.25 -4.23
C ALA A 34 9.20 4.68 -3.40
N GLY A 35 9.13 5.87 -2.80
CA GLY A 35 10.20 6.34 -1.95
C GLY A 35 10.42 5.45 -0.74
N GLN A 36 9.33 4.99 -0.13
CA GLN A 36 9.42 4.12 1.04
C GLN A 36 9.99 2.75 0.69
N LEU A 37 9.64 2.22 -0.48
CA LEU A 37 10.22 0.95 -0.93
C LEU A 37 11.72 1.07 -1.13
N GLN A 38 12.18 2.20 -1.67
CA GLN A 38 13.61 2.44 -1.80
C GLN A 38 14.29 2.50 -0.44
N GLU A 39 13.65 3.12 0.54
CA GLU A 39 14.17 3.18 1.90
C GLU A 39 14.24 1.81 2.56
N LEU A 40 13.34 0.90 2.17
CA LEU A 40 13.35 -0.48 2.66
C LEU A 40 14.40 -1.33 1.97
N GLY A 41 15.13 -0.78 1.00
CA GLY A 41 16.19 -1.48 0.32
C GLY A 41 15.88 -1.97 -1.08
N TYR A 42 14.68 -1.75 -1.57
CA TYR A 42 14.26 -2.21 -2.90
C TYR A 42 14.57 -1.15 -3.96
N ARG A 43 15.85 -0.91 -4.19
CA ARG A 43 16.27 0.23 -5.00
C ARG A 43 16.16 0.02 -6.50
N HIS A 44 16.14 -1.24 -6.92
CA HIS A 44 16.15 -1.57 -8.35
C HIS A 44 14.87 -2.23 -8.82
N MET A 45 13.79 -2.11 -8.03
CA MET A 45 12.55 -2.74 -8.46
C MET A 45 11.85 -1.88 -9.50
N ALA A 46 11.20 -2.56 -10.43
CA ALA A 46 10.37 -1.92 -11.45
C ALA A 46 8.91 -1.96 -11.00
N ALA A 47 8.06 -1.15 -11.67
CA ALA A 47 6.63 -1.15 -11.35
C ALA A 47 6.02 -2.54 -11.55
N ALA A 48 6.50 -3.32 -12.51
CA ALA A 48 5.99 -4.67 -12.77
C ALA A 48 6.55 -5.72 -11.81
N SER A 49 7.45 -5.33 -10.91
CA SER A 49 8.13 -6.27 -10.02
C SER A 49 7.50 -6.37 -8.63
N LEU A 50 6.31 -5.84 -8.46
CA LEU A 50 5.64 -5.88 -7.16
C LEU A 50 5.43 -7.33 -6.71
N LYS A 51 5.78 -7.61 -5.45
CA LYS A 51 5.67 -8.94 -4.86
C LYS A 51 5.06 -8.82 -3.47
N PRO A 52 4.56 -9.95 -2.92
CA PRO A 52 3.96 -9.89 -1.56
C PRO A 52 4.90 -9.31 -0.50
N LYS A 53 6.20 -9.60 -0.58
CA LYS A 53 7.15 -9.08 0.41
C LYS A 53 7.20 -7.56 0.43
N HIS A 54 7.00 -6.93 -0.72
CA HIS A 54 6.99 -5.46 -0.78
C HIS A 54 5.79 -4.89 -0.04
N VAL A 55 4.63 -5.51 -0.25
CA VAL A 55 3.40 -5.07 0.40
C VAL A 55 3.50 -5.26 1.90
N GLU A 56 4.00 -6.44 2.33
CA GLU A 56 4.13 -6.73 3.75
C GLU A 56 5.09 -5.77 4.45
N GLY A 57 6.21 -5.47 3.79
CA GLY A 57 7.18 -4.51 4.34
C GLY A 57 6.58 -3.13 4.51
N LEU A 58 5.79 -2.68 3.54
CA LEU A 58 5.13 -1.38 3.62
C LEU A 58 4.11 -1.35 4.76
N VAL A 59 3.29 -2.39 4.89
CA VAL A 59 2.28 -2.44 5.94
C VAL A 59 2.95 -2.44 7.32
N GLU A 60 4.01 -3.23 7.49
CA GLU A 60 4.73 -3.25 8.75
C GLU A 60 5.29 -1.87 9.11
N ARG A 61 5.84 -1.19 8.11
CA ARG A 61 6.37 0.15 8.32
C ARG A 61 5.26 1.12 8.76
N TRP A 62 4.13 1.07 8.05
CA TRP A 62 3.02 1.98 8.37
C TRP A 62 2.46 1.72 9.76
N GLN A 63 2.37 0.46 10.15
CA GLN A 63 1.91 0.11 11.49
C GLN A 63 2.91 0.55 12.56
N ALA A 64 4.20 0.39 12.27
CA ALA A 64 5.24 0.83 13.19
C ALA A 64 5.25 2.35 13.35
N GLU A 65 4.89 3.08 12.29
CA GLU A 65 4.80 4.55 12.36
C GLU A 65 3.54 5.03 13.08
N GLY A 66 2.64 4.12 13.41
CA GLY A 66 1.42 4.49 14.12
C GLY A 66 0.40 5.21 13.26
N LEU A 67 0.39 4.95 11.96
CA LEU A 67 -0.56 5.61 11.07
C LEU A 67 -1.98 5.16 11.37
N ALA A 68 -2.92 6.08 11.19
CA ALA A 68 -4.34 5.77 11.37
C ALA A 68 -4.78 4.66 10.42
N VAL A 69 -5.71 3.83 10.89
CA VAL A 69 -6.23 2.72 10.10
C VAL A 69 -6.79 3.19 8.75
N GLY A 70 -7.52 4.31 8.76
CA GLY A 70 -8.06 4.85 7.52
C GLY A 70 -6.99 5.22 6.52
N THR A 71 -5.87 5.77 6.99
CA THR A 71 -4.74 6.12 6.12
C THR A 71 -4.15 4.88 5.50
N ILE A 72 -3.94 3.82 6.29
CA ILE A 72 -3.37 2.58 5.79
C ILE A 72 -4.31 1.96 4.76
N LYS A 73 -5.61 1.93 5.05
CA LYS A 73 -6.59 1.37 4.11
C LYS A 73 -6.59 2.14 2.79
N ASN A 74 -6.47 3.46 2.86
CA ASN A 74 -6.42 4.28 1.64
C ASN A 74 -5.18 3.92 0.81
N ARG A 75 -4.04 3.75 1.45
CA ARG A 75 -2.82 3.36 0.75
C ARG A 75 -2.92 1.96 0.18
N MET A 76 -3.57 1.03 0.88
CA MET A 76 -3.79 -0.32 0.38
C MET A 76 -4.66 -0.31 -0.88
N ALA A 77 -5.65 0.58 -0.95
CA ALA A 77 -6.46 0.71 -2.14
C ALA A 77 -5.61 1.08 -3.36
N GLU A 78 -4.65 1.98 -3.18
CA GLU A 78 -3.77 2.36 -4.28
C GLU A 78 -2.80 1.25 -4.64
N LEU A 79 -2.33 0.48 -3.67
CA LEU A 79 -1.50 -0.68 -3.96
C LEU A 79 -2.26 -1.73 -4.76
N ARG A 80 -3.54 -1.94 -4.43
CA ARG A 80 -4.37 -2.88 -5.17
C ARG A 80 -4.61 -2.41 -6.60
N TRP A 81 -4.81 -1.11 -6.78
CA TRP A 81 -4.92 -0.52 -8.11
C TRP A 81 -3.64 -0.78 -8.93
N TRP A 82 -2.48 -0.55 -8.30
CA TRP A 82 -1.20 -0.81 -8.95
C TRP A 82 -1.08 -2.27 -9.36
N ALA A 83 -1.34 -3.19 -8.42
CA ALA A 83 -1.25 -4.62 -8.71
C ALA A 83 -2.18 -5.03 -9.84
N GLU A 84 -3.38 -4.46 -9.88
CA GLU A 84 -4.33 -4.75 -10.94
C GLU A 84 -3.79 -4.31 -12.29
N LYS A 85 -3.22 -3.13 -12.37
CA LYS A 85 -2.75 -2.58 -13.64
C LYS A 85 -1.56 -3.32 -14.22
N ILE A 86 -0.79 -4.00 -13.37
CA ILE A 86 0.33 -4.82 -13.86
C ILE A 86 -0.03 -6.31 -13.95
N GLY A 87 -1.30 -6.66 -13.71
CA GLY A 87 -1.78 -8.02 -13.83
C GLY A 87 -1.34 -8.94 -12.72
N LYS A 88 -1.09 -8.40 -11.52
CA LYS A 88 -0.60 -9.18 -10.38
C LYS A 88 -1.48 -9.01 -9.14
N GLN A 89 -2.79 -9.03 -9.32
CA GLN A 89 -3.72 -8.80 -8.21
C GLN A 89 -3.49 -9.75 -7.04
N ASN A 90 -3.02 -10.96 -7.32
CA ASN A 90 -2.85 -11.98 -6.30
C ASN A 90 -1.63 -11.76 -5.40
N VAL A 91 -0.80 -10.74 -5.66
CA VAL A 91 0.30 -10.43 -4.74
C VAL A 91 -0.20 -9.68 -3.51
N ILE A 92 -1.44 -9.18 -3.53
CA ILE A 92 -2.03 -8.48 -2.39
C ILE A 92 -3.27 -9.23 -1.96
N ALA A 93 -3.38 -9.52 -0.66
CA ALA A 93 -4.57 -10.18 -0.13
C ALA A 93 -5.80 -9.31 -0.34
N ARG A 94 -6.94 -9.95 -0.53
CA ARG A 94 -8.19 -9.26 -0.84
C ARG A 94 -8.68 -8.37 0.28
N ASP A 95 -8.47 -8.77 1.52
CA ASP A 95 -8.94 -8.00 2.65
C ASP A 95 -7.78 -7.51 3.49
N ASN A 96 -8.07 -6.53 4.31
CA ASN A 96 -7.06 -5.90 5.14
C ASN A 96 -6.76 -6.72 6.39
N ASP A 97 -7.63 -7.68 6.74
CA ASP A 97 -7.41 -8.51 7.92
C ASP A 97 -6.16 -9.36 7.78
N HIS A 98 -5.83 -9.75 6.56
CA HIS A 98 -4.62 -10.53 6.30
C HIS A 98 -3.37 -9.81 6.84
N TYR A 99 -3.37 -8.50 6.79
CA TYR A 99 -2.22 -7.69 7.20
C TYR A 99 -2.36 -7.16 8.63
N GLY A 100 -3.43 -7.56 9.33
CA GLY A 100 -3.67 -7.03 10.68
C GLY A 100 -4.04 -5.56 10.68
N ILE A 101 -4.56 -5.05 9.57
CA ILE A 101 -5.02 -3.67 9.50
C ILE A 101 -6.40 -3.62 10.15
N GLY A 102 -6.43 -3.05 11.33
CA GLY A 102 -7.46 -3.24 12.28
C GLY A 102 -8.81 -2.78 11.92
N ASN A 103 -9.67 -3.56 12.42
CA ASN A 103 -11.03 -3.27 12.63
C ASN A 103 -11.26 -3.43 14.07
N ARG A 104 -10.90 -3.51 14.78
CA ARG A 104 -10.97 -4.07 15.89
C ARG A 104 -11.09 -3.54 16.94
N GLN A 105 -11.58 -3.82 16.46
CA GLN A 105 -11.74 -3.55 17.01
C GLN A 105 -11.70 -3.73 17.62
N TYR A 106 -11.43 -3.99 17.86
CA TYR A 106 -11.35 -4.21 18.33
C TYR A 106 -11.09 -4.70 18.79
N VAL A 107 -11.07 -4.82 19.27
CA VAL A 107 -10.75 -5.09 19.84
C VAL A 107 -10.37 -5.55 20.21
N THR A 108 -10.30 -5.87 20.73
CA THR A 108 -9.98 -5.98 21.26
C THR A 108 -9.58 -6.31 21.58
N ASN A 109 -9.46 -6.61 22.09
CA ASN A 109 -9.23 -6.61 22.57
C ASN A 109 -8.79 -6.86 22.89
N VAL A 110 -8.78 -7.13 23.21
CA VAL A 110 -8.54 -6.98 23.69
C VAL A 110 -8.17 -7.14 23.93
N SER A 111 -8.21 -7.62 24.33
CA SER A 111 -8.07 -7.38 24.81
C SER A 111 -7.82 -7.59 25.06
N LYS A 112 -8.00 -7.81 25.22
CA LYS A 112 -7.93 -7.64 25.75
C LYS A 112 -7.62 -7.63 26.02
N ALA A 113 -7.27 -7.92 26.11
CA ALA A 113 -7.29 -7.52 26.50
C ALA A 113 -7.10 -7.61 26.77
N ARG A 114 -7.23 -7.82 26.97
CA ARG A 114 -7.30 -7.42 27.39
C ARG A 114 -7.24 -7.27 27.64
N GLU A 115 -7.04 -7.67 27.75
CA GLU A 115 -7.36 -7.16 28.12
C GLU A 115 -7.33 -6.95 28.20
N LEU A 116 -7.39 -7.36 28.51
CA LEU A 116 -7.72 -6.76 28.78
C LEU A 116 -7.64 -6.65 28.74
N SER A 117 -7.30 -7.01 29.02
CA SER A 117 -7.39 -6.47 29.10
C SER A 117 -7.49 -6.30 29.05
#